data_696ded67df5d9fcb5b82015a58866b96
#
_entry.id   696ded67df5d9fcb5b82015a58866b96
#
_cell.length_a   1.000
_cell.length_b   1.000
_cell.length_c   1.000
_cell.angle_alpha   90.00
_cell.angle_beta   90.00
_cell.angle_gamma   90.00
#
_symmetry.space_group_name_H-M   'P 1'
#
loop_
_entity.id
_entity.type
_entity.pdbx_description
1 polymer ?
#
loop_
_entity_poly.entity_id
_entity_poly.type
_entity_poly.pdbx_seq_one_letter_code
_entity_poly.pdbx_strand_id
1 'polypeptide(L)'
;MPPGTGDTQLTFVQEIKIDGAIIVSTPQDLALLDVKRGIQMFEKTGVKILGLIDNMSFFEGDDGKKYKIFGEGGVEKTAKEFDKEFLGFLPLNEDLRTSADNGEPLTYSKPDHKISKIFLGIAKKIRQSFL
;
A
#
# COMPACT_ATOMS: atom_id res chain seq x y z
N MET A 1 1.63 9.54 7.17
CA MET A 1 2.99 10.15 7.06
C MET A 1 3.11 10.89 5.73
N PRO A 2 3.64 12.12 5.69
CA PRO A 2 3.76 12.83 4.43
C PRO A 2 4.69 12.08 3.44
N PRO A 3 4.49 12.24 2.12
CA PRO A 3 5.30 11.55 1.12
C PRO A 3 6.73 12.08 1.06
N GLY A 4 7.66 11.24 0.58
CA GLY A 4 9.05 11.61 0.36
C GLY A 4 9.96 11.29 1.53
N THR A 5 11.18 11.85 1.50
CA THR A 5 12.24 11.61 2.48
C THR A 5 12.67 12.88 3.22
N GLY A 6 11.72 13.79 3.45
CA GLY A 6 11.99 15.07 4.10
C GLY A 6 12.34 14.95 5.59
N ASP A 7 12.79 16.05 6.15
CA ASP A 7 13.22 16.12 7.55
C ASP A 7 12.11 15.72 8.54
N THR A 8 10.86 16.04 8.23
CA THR A 8 9.70 15.69 9.06
C THR A 8 9.58 14.16 9.21
N GLN A 9 9.76 13.42 8.12
CA GLN A 9 9.69 11.97 8.14
C GLN A 9 10.88 11.36 8.88
N LEU A 10 12.07 11.89 8.68
CA LEU A 10 13.25 11.44 9.41
C LEU A 10 13.08 11.67 10.90
N THR A 11 12.61 12.86 11.30
CA THR A 11 12.34 13.16 12.71
C THR A 11 11.31 12.21 13.29
N PHE A 12 10.21 11.96 12.59
CA PHE A 12 9.17 11.03 13.02
C PHE A 12 9.74 9.63 13.28
N VAL A 13 10.52 9.11 12.34
CA VAL A 13 11.13 7.78 12.45
C VAL A 13 12.15 7.70 13.60
N GLN A 14 12.89 8.78 13.86
CA GLN A 14 13.91 8.84 14.91
C GLN A 14 13.31 9.01 16.31
N GLU A 15 12.20 9.74 16.44
CA GLU A 15 11.58 10.07 17.73
C GLU A 15 10.58 9.03 18.21
N ILE A 16 10.02 8.21 17.31
CA ILE A 16 8.98 7.23 17.62
C ILE A 16 9.50 5.83 17.33
N LYS A 17 9.25 4.90 18.27
CA LYS A 17 9.53 3.49 18.03
C LYS A 17 8.53 2.95 17.00
N ILE A 18 9.01 2.55 15.85
CA ILE A 18 8.19 2.00 14.76
C ILE A 18 8.49 0.51 14.62
N ASP A 19 7.45 -0.32 14.72
CA ASP A 19 7.58 -1.78 14.61
C ASP A 19 7.76 -2.23 13.16
N GLY A 20 7.27 -1.45 12.21
CA GLY A 20 7.41 -1.73 10.79
C GLY A 20 6.69 -0.70 9.95
N ALA A 21 6.98 -0.70 8.66
CA ALA A 21 6.38 0.21 7.70
C ALA A 21 5.76 -0.55 6.53
N ILE A 22 4.64 -0.06 6.03
CA ILE A 22 4.01 -0.52 4.80
C ILE A 22 4.07 0.64 3.82
N ILE A 23 4.52 0.36 2.62
CA ILE A 23 4.58 1.37 1.56
C ILE A 23 3.40 1.15 0.62
N VAL A 24 2.57 2.17 0.48
CA VAL A 24 1.41 2.17 -0.40
C VAL A 24 1.66 3.11 -1.57
N SER A 25 1.51 2.62 -2.77
CA SER A 25 1.75 3.41 -3.99
C SER A 25 0.78 3.04 -5.09
N THR A 26 0.55 3.99 -5.98
CA THR A 26 -0.07 3.72 -7.27
C THR A 26 1.00 3.18 -8.24
N PRO A 27 0.61 2.50 -9.33
CA PRO A 27 1.58 1.88 -10.25
C PRO A 27 2.23 2.85 -11.24
N GLN A 28 1.99 4.16 -11.13
CA GLN A 28 2.57 5.16 -12.02
C GLN A 28 4.09 5.30 -11.81
N ASP A 29 4.85 5.49 -12.89
CA ASP A 29 6.30 5.59 -12.83
C ASP A 29 6.78 6.68 -11.87
N LEU A 30 6.13 7.84 -11.88
CA LEU A 30 6.49 8.94 -10.99
C LEU A 30 6.32 8.58 -9.52
N ALA A 31 5.24 7.86 -9.18
CA ALA A 31 5.01 7.37 -7.83
C ALA A 31 6.06 6.35 -7.40
N LEU A 32 6.55 5.52 -8.33
CA LEU A 32 7.55 4.50 -8.05
C LEU A 32 8.90 5.11 -7.66
N LEU A 33 9.23 6.30 -8.11
CA LEU A 33 10.41 7.02 -7.65
C LEU A 33 10.32 7.34 -6.16
N ASP A 34 9.15 7.77 -5.70
CA ASP A 34 8.91 8.03 -4.28
C ASP A 34 8.96 6.75 -3.45
N VAL A 35 8.48 5.64 -3.99
CA VAL A 35 8.59 4.32 -3.35
C VAL A 35 10.04 3.96 -3.11
N LYS A 36 10.89 4.11 -4.12
CA LYS A 36 12.33 3.79 -4.02
C LYS A 36 13.01 4.65 -2.95
N ARG A 37 12.68 5.93 -2.90
CA ARG A 37 13.19 6.85 -1.86
C ARG A 37 12.72 6.43 -0.46
N GLY A 38 11.44 6.06 -0.34
CA GLY A 38 10.89 5.56 0.92
C GLY A 38 11.57 4.30 1.41
N ILE A 39 11.81 3.34 0.54
CA ILE A 39 12.53 2.11 0.87
C ILE A 39 13.94 2.44 1.39
N GLN A 40 14.66 3.29 0.67
CA GLN A 40 16.02 3.69 1.06
C GLN A 40 16.05 4.40 2.41
N MET A 41 15.07 5.27 2.67
CA MET A 41 14.95 5.95 3.95
C MET A 41 14.75 4.97 5.10
N PHE A 42 13.82 4.02 4.97
CA PHE A 42 13.55 3.05 6.02
C PHE A 42 14.73 2.10 6.24
N GLU A 43 15.40 1.67 5.17
CA GLU A 43 16.62 0.85 5.30
C GLU A 43 17.71 1.60 6.05
N LYS A 44 17.91 2.88 5.73
CA LYS A 44 18.92 3.73 6.37
C LYS A 44 18.61 3.96 7.84
N THR A 45 17.35 4.07 8.22
CA THR A 45 16.91 4.33 9.60
C THR A 45 16.66 3.06 10.40
N GLY A 46 16.83 1.88 9.80
CA GLY A 46 16.66 0.60 10.47
C GLY A 46 15.22 0.19 10.72
N VAL A 47 14.25 0.81 10.03
CA VAL A 47 12.85 0.42 10.13
C VAL A 47 12.56 -0.72 9.17
N LYS A 48 11.98 -1.81 9.69
CA LYS A 48 11.61 -2.97 8.89
C LYS A 48 10.46 -2.61 7.95
N ILE A 49 10.62 -2.90 6.66
CA ILE A 49 9.55 -2.77 5.68
C ILE A 49 8.77 -4.08 5.64
N LEU A 50 7.49 -4.04 6.04
CA LEU A 50 6.62 -5.21 6.08
C LEU A 50 6.14 -5.62 4.69
N GLY A 51 6.06 -4.66 3.77
CA GLY A 51 5.71 -4.91 2.40
C GLY A 51 5.20 -3.69 1.66
N LEU A 52 4.88 -3.91 0.39
CA LEU A 52 4.36 -2.90 -0.52
C LEU A 52 2.96 -3.27 -0.97
N ILE A 53 2.11 -2.25 -1.14
CA ILE A 53 0.75 -2.39 -1.65
C ILE A 53 0.60 -1.54 -2.91
N ASP A 54 0.04 -2.16 -3.96
CA ASP A 54 -0.32 -1.47 -5.19
C ASP A 54 -1.76 -0.96 -5.06
N ASN A 55 -1.89 0.34 -4.82
CA ASN A 55 -3.18 0.99 -4.65
C ASN A 55 -3.65 1.60 -5.96
N MET A 56 -4.95 1.63 -6.17
CA MET A 56 -5.56 2.09 -7.42
C MET A 56 -5.02 1.30 -8.63
N SER A 57 -4.80 0.01 -8.40
CA SER A 57 -4.13 -0.87 -9.36
C SER A 57 -4.93 -1.07 -10.64
N PHE A 58 -6.25 -1.16 -10.50
CA PHE A 58 -7.14 -1.35 -11.65
C PHE A 58 -8.55 -0.87 -11.30
N PHE A 59 -9.34 -0.64 -12.34
CA PHE A 59 -10.77 -0.41 -12.24
C PHE A 59 -11.49 -1.58 -12.90
N GLU A 60 -12.48 -2.19 -12.22
CA GLU A 60 -13.30 -3.24 -12.77
C GLU A 60 -14.57 -2.62 -13.37
N GLY A 61 -14.73 -2.70 -14.69
CA GLY A 61 -15.88 -2.17 -15.39
C GLY A 61 -17.11 -3.05 -15.24
N ASP A 62 -18.26 -2.56 -15.70
CA ASP A 62 -19.54 -3.29 -15.71
C ASP A 62 -19.47 -4.57 -16.55
N ASP A 63 -18.55 -4.62 -17.52
CA ASP A 63 -18.27 -5.77 -18.38
C ASP A 63 -17.39 -6.85 -17.70
N GLY A 64 -17.00 -6.63 -16.46
CA GLY A 64 -16.11 -7.52 -15.70
C GLY A 64 -14.64 -7.41 -16.06
N LYS A 65 -14.29 -6.53 -16.99
CA LYS A 65 -12.89 -6.33 -17.39
C LYS A 65 -12.15 -5.41 -16.41
N LYS A 66 -10.88 -5.70 -16.20
CA LYS A 66 -10.01 -4.88 -15.37
C LYS A 66 -9.25 -3.88 -16.23
N TYR A 67 -9.44 -2.61 -15.94
CA TYR A 67 -8.78 -1.51 -16.64
C TYR A 67 -7.64 -0.97 -15.77
N LYS A 68 -6.42 -1.11 -16.25
CA LYS A 68 -5.21 -0.68 -15.52
C LYS A 68 -4.84 0.74 -15.91
N ILE A 69 -5.60 1.70 -15.40
CA ILE A 69 -5.57 3.10 -15.80
C ILE A 69 -4.21 3.76 -15.54
N PHE A 70 -3.55 3.39 -14.43
CA PHE A 70 -2.30 4.03 -14.00
C PHE A 70 -1.05 3.20 -14.31
N GLY A 71 -1.16 2.12 -15.06
CA GLY A 71 -0.06 1.22 -15.39
C GLY A 71 -0.24 -0.17 -14.80
N GLU A 72 0.72 -1.03 -15.00
CA GLU A 72 0.63 -2.44 -14.64
C GLU A 72 1.90 -2.96 -13.98
N GLY A 73 1.75 -3.55 -12.82
CA GLY A 73 2.79 -4.34 -12.17
C GLY A 73 4.01 -3.58 -11.64
N GLY A 74 4.02 -2.25 -11.68
CA GLY A 74 5.17 -1.47 -11.28
C GLY A 74 5.54 -1.61 -9.81
N VAL A 75 4.56 -1.66 -8.92
CA VAL A 75 4.80 -1.81 -7.48
C VAL A 75 5.32 -3.21 -7.15
N GLU A 76 4.72 -4.24 -7.73
CA GLU A 76 5.18 -5.63 -7.54
C GLU A 76 6.61 -5.82 -8.05
N LYS A 77 6.91 -5.27 -9.22
CA LYS A 77 8.26 -5.31 -9.80
C LYS A 77 9.27 -4.60 -8.89
N THR A 78 8.89 -3.43 -8.37
CA THR A 78 9.74 -2.68 -7.44
C THR A 78 9.99 -3.46 -6.15
N ALA A 79 8.96 -4.12 -5.61
CA ALA A 79 9.11 -4.98 -4.44
C ALA A 79 10.13 -6.09 -4.68
N LYS A 80 10.08 -6.76 -5.84
CA LYS A 80 11.05 -7.80 -6.21
C LYS A 80 12.46 -7.22 -6.37
N GLU A 81 12.59 -6.07 -6.99
CA GLU A 81 13.87 -5.40 -7.21
C GLU A 81 14.59 -5.09 -5.91
N PHE A 82 13.87 -4.70 -4.88
CA PHE A 82 14.41 -4.36 -3.57
C PHE A 82 14.30 -5.48 -2.54
N ASP A 83 13.91 -6.68 -2.96
CA ASP A 83 13.73 -7.85 -2.11
C ASP A 83 12.77 -7.58 -0.93
N LYS A 84 11.62 -6.99 -1.25
CA LYS A 84 10.56 -6.71 -0.29
C LYS A 84 9.29 -7.52 -0.60
N GLU A 85 8.50 -7.80 0.43
CA GLU A 85 7.22 -8.49 0.29
C GLU A 85 6.24 -7.66 -0.53
N PHE A 86 5.53 -8.28 -1.45
CA PHE A 86 4.41 -7.66 -2.13
C PHE A 86 3.11 -8.12 -1.45
N LEU A 87 2.39 -7.17 -0.83
CA LEU A 87 1.23 -7.50 0.01
C LEU A 87 -0.07 -7.65 -0.78
N GLY A 88 -0.21 -6.95 -1.89
CA GLY A 88 -1.39 -7.11 -2.72
C GLY A 88 -1.78 -5.89 -3.52
N PHE A 89 -2.86 -6.07 -4.28
CA PHE A 89 -3.46 -5.05 -5.14
C PHE A 89 -4.75 -4.54 -4.50
N LEU A 90 -4.96 -3.24 -4.51
CA LEU A 90 -6.23 -2.61 -4.15
C LEU A 90 -6.80 -1.91 -5.39
N PRO A 91 -8.05 -2.20 -5.77
CA PRO A 91 -8.64 -1.59 -6.96
C PRO A 91 -9.16 -0.17 -6.68
N LEU A 92 -9.36 0.58 -7.76
CA LEU A 92 -10.24 1.74 -7.76
C LEU A 92 -11.67 1.21 -7.61
N ASN A 93 -12.38 1.66 -6.59
CA ASN A 93 -13.73 1.19 -6.31
C ASN A 93 -14.55 2.30 -5.65
N GLU A 94 -15.77 2.48 -6.13
CA GLU A 94 -16.67 3.52 -5.64
C GLU A 94 -17.09 3.30 -4.19
N ASP A 95 -17.40 2.07 -3.81
CA ASP A 95 -17.79 1.75 -2.43
C ASP A 95 -16.65 2.04 -1.45
N LEU A 96 -15.43 1.71 -1.84
CA LEU A 96 -14.25 2.00 -1.03
C LEU A 96 -14.05 3.50 -0.85
N ARG A 97 -14.20 4.27 -1.94
CA ARG A 97 -14.08 5.72 -1.90
C ARG A 97 -15.17 6.33 -1.01
N THR A 98 -16.41 5.92 -1.20
CA THR A 98 -17.54 6.44 -0.44
C THR A 98 -17.38 6.14 1.05
N SER A 99 -16.97 4.94 1.40
CA SER A 99 -16.76 4.57 2.80
C SER A 99 -15.64 5.39 3.44
N ALA A 100 -14.57 5.64 2.70
CA ALA A 100 -13.46 6.47 3.16
C ALA A 100 -13.91 7.92 3.37
N ASP A 101 -14.67 8.49 2.43
CA ASP A 101 -15.18 9.85 2.53
C ASP A 101 -16.13 10.03 3.72
N ASN A 102 -16.90 9.00 4.05
CA ASN A 102 -17.85 9.00 5.17
C ASN A 102 -17.20 8.65 6.52
N GLY A 103 -15.93 8.28 6.53
CA GLY A 103 -15.25 7.87 7.75
C GLY A 103 -15.73 6.52 8.30
N GLU A 104 -16.35 5.70 7.45
CA GLU A 104 -16.82 4.36 7.80
C GLU A 104 -15.99 3.31 7.08
N PRO A 105 -15.03 2.64 7.76
CA PRO A 105 -14.21 1.64 7.11
C PRO A 105 -15.05 0.53 6.45
N LEU A 106 -14.76 0.22 5.21
CA LEU A 106 -15.51 -0.78 4.45
C LEU A 106 -15.44 -2.15 5.11
N THR A 107 -14.30 -2.49 5.71
CA THR A 107 -14.11 -3.75 6.44
C THR A 107 -15.02 -3.88 7.64
N TYR A 108 -15.44 -2.78 8.23
CA TYR A 108 -16.38 -2.73 9.36
C TYR A 108 -17.83 -2.75 8.88
N SER A 109 -18.18 -1.87 7.94
CA SER A 109 -19.57 -1.70 7.48
C SER A 109 -20.04 -2.84 6.55
N LYS A 110 -19.13 -3.38 5.74
CA LYS A 110 -19.42 -4.45 4.78
C LYS A 110 -18.31 -5.51 4.80
N PRO A 111 -18.21 -6.33 5.87
CA PRO A 111 -17.11 -7.28 6.01
C PRO A 111 -17.08 -8.37 4.93
N ASP A 112 -18.21 -8.67 4.30
CA ASP A 112 -18.29 -9.67 3.23
C ASP A 112 -18.02 -9.13 1.83
N HIS A 113 -17.81 -7.81 1.70
CA HIS A 113 -17.46 -7.19 0.43
C HIS A 113 -16.12 -7.72 -0.08
N LYS A 114 -16.01 -7.94 -1.39
CA LYS A 114 -14.78 -8.48 -2.00
C LYS A 114 -13.52 -7.67 -1.63
N ILE A 115 -13.64 -6.35 -1.54
CA ILE A 115 -12.52 -5.48 -1.17
C ILE A 115 -12.16 -5.65 0.32
N SER A 116 -13.16 -5.81 1.19
CA SER A 116 -12.91 -6.11 2.61
C SER A 116 -12.10 -7.40 2.77
N LYS A 117 -12.38 -8.41 1.94
CA LYS A 117 -11.61 -9.66 1.93
C LYS A 117 -10.16 -9.45 1.48
N ILE A 118 -9.92 -8.54 0.54
CA ILE A 118 -8.56 -8.16 0.13
C ILE A 118 -7.80 -7.55 1.32
N PHE A 119 -8.42 -6.60 2.02
CA PHE A 119 -7.83 -5.99 3.22
C PHE A 119 -7.52 -7.02 4.30
N LEU A 120 -8.44 -7.97 4.54
CA LEU A 120 -8.21 -9.05 5.50
C LEU A 120 -7.04 -9.94 5.11
N GLY A 121 -6.90 -10.24 3.82
CA GLY A 121 -5.77 -11.02 3.31
C GLY A 121 -4.44 -10.30 3.53
N ILE A 122 -4.40 -9.00 3.28
CA ILE A 122 -3.23 -8.17 3.54
C ILE A 122 -2.91 -8.14 5.03
N ALA A 123 -3.93 -7.94 5.88
CA ALA A 123 -3.77 -7.92 7.33
C ALA A 123 -3.18 -9.24 7.88
N LYS A 124 -3.61 -10.37 7.32
CA LYS A 124 -3.06 -11.68 7.71
C LYS A 124 -1.58 -11.81 7.36
N LYS A 125 -1.17 -11.33 6.19
CA LYS A 125 0.24 -11.33 5.79
C LYS A 125 1.07 -10.46 6.73
N ILE A 126 0.57 -9.29 7.10
CA ILE A 126 1.25 -8.39 8.03
C ILE A 126 1.39 -9.05 9.40
N ARG A 127 0.32 -9.66 9.89
CA ARG A 127 0.33 -10.37 11.18
C ARG A 127 1.40 -11.45 11.21
N GLN A 128 1.53 -12.23 10.14
CA GLN A 128 2.55 -13.28 10.04
C GLN A 128 3.98 -12.75 10.16
N SER A 129 4.21 -11.49 9.78
CA SER A 129 5.53 -10.87 9.91
C SER A 129 5.96 -10.67 11.37
N PHE A 130 5.04 -10.76 12.33
CA PHE A 130 5.28 -10.57 13.76
C PHE A 130 5.20 -11.87 14.57
N LEU A 131 4.98 -13.00 13.92
CA LEU A 131 4.86 -14.30 14.60
C LEU A 131 6.16 -15.09 14.61
#